data_bbc978aaa3ef268c0f72a19a237dee51
#
_entry.id   bbc978aaa3ef268c0f72a19a237dee51
#
_cell.length_a   1.000
_cell.length_b   1.000
_cell.length_c   1.000
_cell.angle_alpha   90.00
_cell.angle_beta   90.00
_cell.angle_gamma   90.00
#
_symmetry.space_group_name_H-M   'P 1'
#
loop_
_entity.id
_entity.type
_entity.pdbx_description
1 polymer ?
#
loop_
_entity_poly.entity_id
_entity_poly.type
_entity_poly.pdbx_seq_one_letter_code
_entity_poly.pdbx_strand_id
1 'polypeptide(L)'
;NTYRFNQEDSSNSSHPLAFYLDAAKNTAYTTGVTTNGTAGSSGAYTQIVVSDTTPQRLYYQCSSHSYMGNMARTSSTSFADTTGAAILTVKGGSITDSSGAISFGNENLTTTGTIEAGAITQGGVSLASQGFAIAQAVALG
;
A
#
# COMPACT_ATOMS: atom_id res chain seq x y z
N ASN A 1 8.10 7.95 5.71
CA ASN A 1 8.93 9.11 5.30
C ASN A 1 8.13 10.40 5.42
N THR A 2 8.83 11.51 5.77
CA THR A 2 8.24 12.85 5.84
C THR A 2 8.75 13.70 4.69
N TYR A 3 7.82 14.34 3.98
CA TYR A 3 8.11 15.25 2.88
C TYR A 3 7.55 16.62 3.19
N ARG A 4 8.38 17.66 3.09
CA ARG A 4 8.00 19.04 3.29
C ARG A 4 8.12 19.81 1.99
N PHE A 5 7.04 20.50 1.63
CA PHE A 5 6.96 21.39 0.48
C PHE A 5 6.98 22.82 0.99
N ASN A 6 8.10 23.48 0.80
CA ASN A 6 8.27 24.88 1.20
C ASN A 6 7.41 25.79 0.31
N GLN A 7 6.65 26.67 0.91
CA GLN A 7 5.73 27.58 0.23
C GLN A 7 5.96 29.04 0.60
N GLU A 8 7.15 29.37 1.12
CA GLU A 8 7.46 30.72 1.59
C GLU A 8 7.75 31.74 0.47
N ASP A 9 8.12 31.29 -0.72
CA ASP A 9 8.34 32.18 -1.85
C ASP A 9 7.05 32.91 -2.23
N SER A 10 7.16 34.23 -2.53
CA SER A 10 6.01 35.09 -2.80
C SER A 10 5.21 34.65 -4.04
N SER A 11 5.82 33.88 -4.95
CA SER A 11 5.10 33.30 -6.10
C SER A 11 4.05 32.27 -5.69
N ASN A 12 4.13 31.72 -4.48
CA ASN A 12 3.10 30.84 -3.92
C ASN A 12 1.91 31.60 -3.30
N SER A 13 1.94 32.92 -3.29
CA SER A 13 0.83 33.71 -2.76
C SER A 13 -0.49 33.33 -3.44
N SER A 14 -1.53 33.07 -2.65
CA SER A 14 -2.85 32.57 -3.10
C SER A 14 -2.82 31.14 -3.70
N HIS A 15 -1.71 30.40 -3.58
CA HIS A 15 -1.56 29.05 -4.12
C HIS A 15 -1.22 28.02 -3.01
N PRO A 16 -2.03 27.85 -1.96
CA PRO A 16 -1.73 26.87 -0.92
C PRO A 16 -1.82 25.44 -1.48
N LEU A 17 -0.76 24.66 -1.21
CA LEU A 17 -0.69 23.27 -1.60
C LEU A 17 -1.53 22.40 -0.65
N ALA A 18 -2.36 21.55 -1.23
CA ALA A 18 -3.12 20.53 -0.50
C ALA A 18 -3.09 19.19 -1.23
N PHE A 19 -3.45 18.12 -0.51
CA PHE A 19 -3.54 16.76 -1.06
C PHE A 19 -4.99 16.31 -1.14
N TYR A 20 -5.31 15.54 -2.19
CA TYR A 20 -6.66 15.07 -2.47
C TYR A 20 -6.64 13.59 -2.89
N LEU A 21 -7.75 12.90 -2.68
CA LEU A 21 -7.96 11.52 -3.13
C LEU A 21 -8.35 11.44 -4.61
N ASP A 22 -8.83 12.55 -5.18
CA ASP A 22 -9.32 12.64 -6.56
C ASP A 22 -8.82 13.91 -7.26
N ALA A 23 -8.74 13.84 -8.60
CA ALA A 23 -8.27 14.95 -9.42
C ALA A 23 -9.21 16.17 -9.43
N ALA A 24 -10.49 15.96 -9.12
CA ALA A 24 -11.48 17.03 -9.09
C ALA A 24 -11.52 17.79 -7.76
N LYS A 25 -10.67 17.40 -6.79
CA LYS A 25 -10.57 18.00 -5.44
C LYS A 25 -11.85 17.85 -4.59
N ASN A 26 -12.66 16.81 -4.84
CA ASN A 26 -13.89 16.60 -4.06
C ASN A 26 -13.57 16.13 -2.64
N THR A 27 -12.50 15.36 -2.47
CA THR A 27 -12.13 14.77 -1.17
C THR A 27 -10.71 15.14 -0.80
N ALA A 28 -10.55 16.02 0.19
CA ALA A 28 -9.24 16.36 0.72
C ALA A 28 -8.63 15.17 1.50
N TYR A 29 -7.35 14.91 1.29
CA TYR A 29 -6.56 13.97 2.09
C TYR A 29 -5.78 14.74 3.16
N THR A 30 -6.10 14.47 4.43
CA THR A 30 -5.53 15.19 5.57
C THR A 30 -4.71 14.30 6.52
N THR A 31 -4.78 12.97 6.37
CA THR A 31 -4.04 12.04 7.24
C THR A 31 -2.54 12.24 7.09
N GLY A 32 -1.86 12.55 8.19
CA GLY A 32 -0.42 12.84 8.18
C GLY A 32 -0.02 14.15 7.49
N VAL A 33 -0.99 15.00 7.11
CA VAL A 33 -0.74 16.31 6.49
C VAL A 33 -0.75 17.41 7.55
N THR A 34 0.24 18.27 7.49
CA THR A 34 0.36 19.46 8.36
C THR A 34 0.70 20.67 7.50
N THR A 35 0.05 21.79 7.76
CA THR A 35 0.35 23.09 7.13
C THR A 35 0.84 24.08 8.16
N ASN A 36 1.72 24.99 7.76
CA ASN A 36 2.20 26.09 8.58
C ASN A 36 2.23 27.38 7.76
N GLY A 37 1.77 28.46 8.37
CA GLY A 37 1.78 29.80 7.76
C GLY A 37 0.82 29.94 6.58
N THR A 38 0.95 31.05 5.86
CA THR A 38 0.19 31.36 4.64
C THR A 38 1.11 31.23 3.44
N ALA A 39 0.70 30.50 2.41
CA ALA A 39 1.48 30.37 1.18
C ALA A 39 1.91 31.74 0.63
N GLY A 40 3.19 31.87 0.27
CA GLY A 40 3.82 33.12 -0.12
C GLY A 40 4.39 33.94 1.04
N SER A 41 4.31 33.45 2.27
CA SER A 41 4.85 34.13 3.46
C SER A 41 5.99 33.32 4.08
N SER A 42 6.89 34.02 4.76
CA SER A 42 8.06 33.39 5.42
C SER A 42 7.63 32.26 6.34
N GLY A 43 8.33 31.12 6.23
CA GLY A 43 8.11 29.91 7.02
C GLY A 43 6.89 29.08 6.60
N ALA A 44 6.17 29.46 5.53
CA ALA A 44 5.03 28.69 5.06
C ALA A 44 5.47 27.35 4.44
N TYR A 45 4.75 26.27 4.79
CA TYR A 45 4.94 24.97 4.18
C TYR A 45 3.69 24.08 4.27
N THR A 46 3.63 23.09 3.41
CA THR A 46 2.78 21.92 3.57
C THR A 46 3.67 20.69 3.74
N GLN A 47 3.40 19.85 4.71
CA GLN A 47 4.16 18.64 5.00
C GLN A 47 3.22 17.44 5.00
N ILE A 48 3.71 16.31 4.49
CA ILE A 48 3.01 15.02 4.55
C ILE A 48 3.93 13.94 5.12
N VAL A 49 3.40 13.17 6.06
CA VAL A 49 4.02 11.93 6.54
C VAL A 49 3.43 10.77 5.75
N VAL A 50 4.24 10.17 4.89
CA VAL A 50 3.85 8.99 4.11
C VAL A 50 4.15 7.74 4.92
N SER A 51 3.12 6.94 5.16
CA SER A 51 3.13 5.65 5.87
C SER A 51 2.58 4.55 4.96
N ASP A 52 2.56 3.32 5.46
CA ASP A 52 2.02 2.18 4.73
C ASP A 52 0.50 2.25 4.51
N THR A 53 -0.20 3.11 5.28
CA THR A 53 -1.64 3.37 5.11
C THR A 53 -1.93 4.56 4.20
N THR A 54 -0.90 5.26 3.70
CA THR A 54 -1.10 6.35 2.75
C THR A 54 -1.53 5.79 1.40
N PRO A 55 -2.62 6.31 0.78
CA PRO A 55 -3.05 5.86 -0.54
C PRO A 55 -1.91 5.94 -1.55
N GLN A 56 -1.74 4.92 -2.38
CA GLN A 56 -0.66 4.85 -3.39
C GLN A 56 -0.73 5.97 -4.43
N ARG A 57 -1.89 6.60 -4.56
CA ARG A 57 -2.13 7.71 -5.45
C ARG A 57 -2.80 8.84 -4.70
N LEU A 58 -2.15 9.97 -4.66
CA LEU A 58 -2.68 11.24 -4.18
C LEU A 58 -2.57 12.28 -5.29
N TYR A 59 -3.38 13.30 -5.21
CA TYR A 59 -3.30 14.47 -6.08
C TYR A 59 -2.86 15.65 -5.24
N TYR A 60 -1.71 16.24 -5.58
CA TYR A 60 -1.29 17.52 -5.02
C TYR A 60 -1.83 18.62 -5.90
N GLN A 61 -2.52 19.59 -5.31
CA GLN A 61 -3.14 20.68 -6.05
C GLN A 61 -3.17 21.95 -5.22
N CYS A 62 -3.23 23.08 -5.90
CA CYS A 62 -3.62 24.34 -5.26
C CYS A 62 -5.06 24.21 -4.74
N SER A 63 -5.28 24.53 -3.46
CA SER A 63 -6.62 24.46 -2.89
C SER A 63 -7.54 25.56 -3.45
N SER A 64 -6.97 26.70 -3.88
CA SER A 64 -7.73 27.87 -4.38
C SER A 64 -8.07 27.79 -5.88
N HIS A 65 -7.23 27.11 -6.70
CA HIS A 65 -7.38 27.11 -8.16
C HIS A 65 -7.60 25.68 -8.69
N SER A 66 -8.48 25.54 -9.68
CA SER A 66 -8.71 24.27 -10.38
C SER A 66 -7.58 23.99 -11.36
N TYR A 67 -7.31 22.69 -11.60
CA TYR A 67 -6.33 22.19 -12.56
C TYR A 67 -4.87 22.63 -12.31
N MET A 68 -4.58 23.19 -11.13
CA MET A 68 -3.22 23.57 -10.75
C MET A 68 -2.62 22.51 -9.82
N GLY A 69 -2.07 21.47 -10.39
CA GLY A 69 -1.46 20.34 -9.70
C GLY A 69 -1.40 19.10 -10.56
N ASN A 70 -0.99 18.00 -9.96
CA ASN A 70 -0.87 16.72 -10.65
C ASN A 70 -1.03 15.54 -9.66
N MET A 71 -0.85 14.33 -10.15
CA MET A 71 -0.83 13.12 -9.36
C MET A 71 0.55 12.89 -8.73
N ALA A 72 0.57 12.49 -7.48
CA ALA A 72 1.72 11.96 -6.78
C ALA A 72 1.50 10.46 -6.51
N ARG A 73 2.50 9.64 -6.84
CA ARG A 73 2.54 8.24 -6.39
C ARG A 73 3.35 8.15 -5.12
N THR A 74 2.76 7.57 -4.10
CA THR A 74 3.48 7.17 -2.89
C THR A 74 4.01 5.76 -3.12
N SER A 75 5.33 5.58 -3.02
CA SER A 75 5.90 4.24 -3.06
C SER A 75 5.72 3.61 -1.69
N SER A 76 4.71 2.77 -1.54
CA SER A 76 4.57 1.86 -0.40
C SER A 76 4.93 0.45 -0.85
N THR A 77 5.54 -0.33 0.03
CA THR A 77 5.70 -1.78 -0.15
C THR A 77 4.39 -2.52 0.13
N SER A 78 3.39 -1.82 0.63
CA SER A 78 2.05 -2.34 0.94
C SER A 78 1.05 -1.89 -0.11
N PHE A 79 0.24 -2.82 -0.60
CA PHE A 79 -0.91 -2.55 -1.45
C PHE A 79 -2.16 -2.57 -0.55
N ALA A 80 -2.55 -1.38 -0.07
CA ALA A 80 -3.82 -1.23 0.64
C ALA A 80 -4.94 -1.07 -0.37
N ASP A 81 -6.06 -1.73 -0.16
CA ASP A 81 -7.28 -1.38 -0.87
C ASP A 81 -7.80 -0.02 -0.36
N THR A 82 -8.72 0.58 -1.08
CA THR A 82 -9.29 1.89 -0.74
C THR A 82 -10.10 1.90 0.57
N THR A 83 -10.40 0.74 1.12
CA THR A 83 -11.14 0.58 2.39
C THR A 83 -10.20 0.39 3.58
N GLY A 84 -8.90 0.20 3.34
CA GLY A 84 -7.90 0.01 4.38
C GLY A 84 -7.99 -1.33 5.13
N ALA A 85 -8.80 -2.28 4.63
CA ALA A 85 -9.10 -3.51 5.34
C ALA A 85 -8.14 -4.67 5.03
N ALA A 86 -7.46 -4.65 3.89
CA ALA A 86 -6.52 -5.71 3.50
C ALA A 86 -5.21 -5.13 2.98
N ILE A 87 -4.11 -5.58 3.51
CA ILE A 87 -2.78 -5.15 3.07
C ILE A 87 -2.02 -6.37 2.58
N LEU A 88 -1.76 -6.42 1.27
CA LEU A 88 -0.77 -7.31 0.71
C LEU A 88 0.60 -6.65 0.79
N THR A 89 1.48 -7.16 1.62
CA THR A 89 2.86 -6.66 1.72
C THR A 89 3.77 -7.54 0.89
N VAL A 90 4.43 -6.91 -0.11
CA VAL A 90 5.49 -7.53 -0.89
C VAL A 90 6.81 -6.91 -0.43
N LYS A 91 7.62 -7.70 0.29
CA LYS A 91 8.99 -7.33 0.69
C LYS A 91 9.98 -8.18 -0.07
N GLY A 92 11.22 -7.75 -0.14
CA GLY A 92 12.29 -8.60 -0.69
C GLY A 92 12.30 -9.95 0.03
N GLY A 93 11.86 -11.01 -0.66
CA GLY A 93 11.82 -12.38 -0.16
C GLY A 93 10.52 -12.84 0.52
N SER A 94 9.49 -12.00 0.69
CA SER A 94 8.22 -12.45 1.26
C SER A 94 6.98 -11.74 0.73
N ILE A 95 5.87 -12.48 0.66
CA ILE A 95 4.52 -11.96 0.47
C ILE A 95 3.74 -12.31 1.73
N THR A 96 3.22 -11.28 2.42
CA THR A 96 2.45 -11.45 3.65
C THR A 96 1.15 -10.67 3.58
N ASP A 97 0.10 -11.20 4.18
CA ASP A 97 -1.20 -10.56 4.33
C ASP A 97 -1.51 -10.35 5.81
N SER A 98 -2.17 -9.23 6.17
CA SER A 98 -2.48 -8.89 7.56
C SER A 98 -3.58 -9.77 8.17
N SER A 99 -4.38 -10.45 7.33
CA SER A 99 -5.39 -11.42 7.78
C SER A 99 -4.79 -12.79 8.10
N GLY A 100 -3.51 -13.00 7.79
CA GLY A 100 -2.82 -14.29 7.96
C GLY A 100 -3.14 -15.31 6.88
N ALA A 101 -3.89 -14.94 5.84
CA ALA A 101 -4.23 -15.83 4.72
C ALA A 101 -4.00 -15.15 3.38
N ILE A 102 -3.35 -15.85 2.46
CA ILE A 102 -3.23 -15.44 1.05
C ILE A 102 -4.07 -16.41 0.22
N SER A 103 -5.12 -15.89 -0.41
CA SER A 103 -5.97 -16.67 -1.32
C SER A 103 -5.60 -16.36 -2.76
N PHE A 104 -5.35 -17.40 -3.52
CA PHE A 104 -5.17 -17.33 -4.97
C PHE A 104 -6.49 -17.60 -5.74
N GLY A 105 -7.62 -17.66 -5.01
CA GLY A 105 -8.91 -17.96 -5.60
C GLY A 105 -8.94 -19.37 -6.20
N ASN A 106 -9.31 -19.47 -7.47
CA ASN A 106 -9.29 -20.72 -8.25
C ASN A 106 -8.09 -20.79 -9.22
N GLU A 107 -7.09 -19.96 -9.04
CA GLU A 107 -5.87 -19.97 -9.84
C GLU A 107 -4.91 -21.08 -9.41
N ASN A 108 -4.14 -21.59 -10.36
CA ASN A 108 -3.12 -22.60 -10.08
C ASN A 108 -1.85 -21.96 -9.50
N LEU A 109 -1.36 -22.48 -8.39
CA LEU A 109 -0.03 -22.15 -7.89
C LEU A 109 1.00 -23.09 -8.54
N THR A 110 1.83 -22.56 -9.44
CA THR A 110 2.91 -23.30 -10.09
C THR A 110 4.25 -22.81 -9.57
N THR A 111 5.12 -23.73 -9.15
CA THR A 111 6.49 -23.44 -8.71
C THR A 111 7.47 -24.44 -9.30
N THR A 112 8.67 -23.98 -9.66
CA THR A 112 9.79 -24.87 -10.06
C THR A 112 10.69 -25.25 -8.86
N GLY A 113 10.44 -24.63 -7.70
CA GLY A 113 11.13 -24.92 -6.44
C GLY A 113 10.31 -25.78 -5.49
N THR A 114 10.75 -25.87 -4.25
CA THR A 114 10.03 -26.53 -3.15
C THR A 114 8.96 -25.61 -2.56
N ILE A 115 7.89 -26.23 -2.06
CA ILE A 115 6.91 -25.56 -1.18
C ILE A 115 7.18 -26.11 0.22
N GLU A 116 7.66 -25.26 1.12
CA GLU A 116 7.74 -25.56 2.55
C GLU A 116 6.49 -25.04 3.27
N ALA A 117 5.79 -25.93 3.95
CA ALA A 117 4.60 -25.59 4.71
C ALA A 117 4.56 -26.43 6.00
N GLY A 118 4.01 -25.85 7.08
CA GLY A 118 3.77 -26.59 8.33
C GLY A 118 2.78 -27.73 8.13
N ALA A 119 1.76 -27.52 7.30
CA ALA A 119 0.82 -28.53 6.82
C ALA A 119 0.31 -28.15 5.43
N ILE A 120 0.12 -29.15 4.57
CA ILE A 120 -0.58 -29.01 3.30
C ILE A 120 -1.86 -29.83 3.40
N THR A 121 -3.02 -29.20 3.17
CA THR A 121 -4.31 -29.88 3.24
C THR A 121 -5.05 -29.73 1.91
N GLN A 122 -5.85 -30.73 1.57
CA GLN A 122 -6.79 -30.69 0.46
C GLN A 122 -8.19 -30.99 1.00
N GLY A 123 -9.13 -30.05 0.85
CA GLY A 123 -10.48 -30.22 1.39
C GLY A 123 -10.53 -30.42 2.91
N GLY A 124 -9.57 -29.84 3.66
CA GLY A 124 -9.44 -30.00 5.10
C GLY A 124 -8.73 -31.28 5.56
N VAL A 125 -8.32 -32.13 4.63
CA VAL A 125 -7.56 -33.36 4.94
C VAL A 125 -6.07 -33.10 4.69
N SER A 126 -5.22 -33.41 5.68
CA SER A 126 -3.76 -33.32 5.52
C SER A 126 -3.27 -34.24 4.42
N LEU A 127 -2.48 -33.71 3.50
CA LEU A 127 -1.77 -34.52 2.54
C LEU A 127 -0.67 -35.31 3.27
N ALA A 128 -0.54 -36.55 2.94
CA ALA A 128 0.49 -37.41 3.51
C ALA A 128 1.89 -36.85 3.19
N SER A 129 2.78 -36.86 4.18
CA SER A 129 4.20 -36.64 3.92
C SER A 129 4.77 -37.75 3.01
N GLN A 130 5.84 -37.45 2.28
CA GLN A 130 6.48 -38.42 1.41
C GLN A 130 6.82 -39.72 2.15
N GLY A 131 7.25 -39.64 3.41
CA GLY A 131 7.51 -40.80 4.26
C GLY A 131 6.28 -41.67 4.53
N PHE A 132 5.12 -41.05 4.72
CA PHE A 132 3.85 -41.75 4.92
C PHE A 132 3.38 -42.42 3.63
N ALA A 133 3.52 -41.78 2.49
CA ALA A 133 3.16 -42.34 1.19
C ALA A 133 4.01 -43.59 0.85
N ILE A 134 5.32 -43.58 1.16
CA ILE A 134 6.22 -44.71 0.99
C ILE A 134 5.84 -45.86 1.94
N ALA A 135 5.57 -45.56 3.21
CA ALA A 135 5.17 -46.55 4.20
C ALA A 135 3.85 -47.25 3.80
N GLN A 136 2.88 -46.50 3.28
CA GLN A 136 1.62 -47.07 2.81
C GLN A 136 1.81 -47.96 1.55
N ALA A 137 2.64 -47.53 0.62
CA ALA A 137 2.96 -48.32 -0.58
C ALA A 137 3.65 -49.64 -0.23
N VAL A 138 4.58 -49.64 0.74
CA VAL A 138 5.25 -50.86 1.22
C VAL A 138 4.28 -51.79 1.97
N ALA A 139 3.31 -51.24 2.71
CA ALA A 139 2.34 -52.07 3.46
C ALA A 139 1.26 -52.71 2.57
N LEU A 140 1.04 -52.21 1.36
CA LEU A 140 0.02 -52.67 0.41
C LEU A 140 0.63 -53.47 -0.75
N GLY A 141 1.95 -53.50 -0.90
CA GLY A 141 2.70 -54.32 -1.89
C GLY A 141 3.07 -55.68 -1.40
#